data_96be99bec530c10b2873e1e69247274f
#
_entry.id   96be99bec530c10b2873e1e69247274f
#
_cell.length_a   1.000
_cell.length_b   1.000
_cell.length_c   1.000
_cell.angle_alpha   90.00
_cell.angle_beta   90.00
_cell.angle_gamma   90.00
#
_symmetry.space_group_name_H-M   'P 1'
#
loop_
_entity.id
_entity.type
_entity.pdbx_description
1 polymer ?
#
loop_
_entity_poly.entity_id
_entity_poly.type
_entity_poly.pdbx_seq_one_letter_code
_entity_poly.pdbx_strand_id
1 'polypeptide(L)'
;MKAICYSGMKNVEVKEVEDPKIIKDDDIIVKVTSTAICGSDLHLIHGMIPNMPYGFVLGHETMGTVLETGKDVHKVKKGDRVIVPFPVSCGHCWYCEHGLWSQCDNSNPNGEVGGIFGYSNTFGGYDGGQAEFLRVPYANVGPTIVPEDLTDEQVLFLTDILPTSYWGVENGGVKKGDTVVVLGCGPVGLLTIKWAALKGADRVIAVDYINYRLEHAKKYGAGIVNFEDHDNTGEYIKEITNGGADVVIDCVGMDGKMSTFEMVETLLKMQGGSKSAIEIATQAVRKGGTVSFVGVYGARYNMFPFGDFFSRNITLKMGQCPAHEYVEPILSLIKKGEFDATDIITHRLDLDKGEHAYRIFDKKEDNCIKVILKP
;
A
#
# COMPACT_ATOMS: atom_id res chain seq x y z
N MET A 1 -9.19 22.41 11.67
CA MET A 1 -9.52 21.61 10.48
C MET A 1 -10.22 20.31 10.86
N LYS A 2 -11.09 19.79 9.99
CA LYS A 2 -11.61 18.43 10.17
C LYS A 2 -10.59 17.38 9.75
N ALA A 3 -10.52 16.28 10.50
CA ALA A 3 -9.65 15.15 10.20
C ALA A 3 -10.23 13.84 10.71
N ILE A 4 -9.86 12.72 10.06
CA ILE A 4 -10.11 11.38 10.58
C ILE A 4 -8.95 11.00 11.48
N CYS A 5 -9.28 10.74 12.74
CA CYS A 5 -8.31 10.46 13.79
C CYS A 5 -8.49 9.07 14.37
N TYR A 6 -7.37 8.47 14.77
CA TYR A 6 -7.39 7.26 15.58
C TYR A 6 -8.02 7.51 16.93
N SER A 7 -9.06 6.78 17.28
CA SER A 7 -9.77 6.92 18.56
C SER A 7 -9.80 5.60 19.37
N GLY A 8 -8.81 4.76 19.15
CA GLY A 8 -8.65 3.48 19.84
C GLY A 8 -8.81 2.27 18.92
N MET A 9 -8.61 1.08 19.51
CA MET A 9 -8.68 -0.17 18.76
C MET A 9 -10.02 -0.31 18.04
N LYS A 10 -9.95 -0.55 16.73
CA LYS A 10 -11.08 -0.71 15.79
C LYS A 10 -11.98 0.53 15.68
N ASN A 11 -11.46 1.69 16.05
CA ASN A 11 -12.25 2.91 16.05
C ASN A 11 -11.49 4.11 15.47
N VAL A 12 -12.17 4.86 14.62
CA VAL A 12 -11.76 6.17 14.10
C VAL A 12 -12.85 7.17 14.38
N GLU A 13 -12.52 8.45 14.46
CA GLU A 13 -13.43 9.54 14.71
C GLU A 13 -13.12 10.71 13.79
N VAL A 14 -14.16 11.28 13.19
CA VAL A 14 -14.05 12.57 12.49
C VAL A 14 -14.19 13.69 13.49
N LYS A 15 -13.17 14.52 13.63
CA LYS A 15 -13.16 15.61 14.61
C LYS A 15 -12.37 16.83 14.15
N GLU A 16 -12.60 17.94 14.84
CA GLU A 16 -11.79 19.15 14.68
C GLU A 16 -10.44 18.99 15.40
N VAL A 17 -9.37 19.31 14.68
CA VAL A 17 -7.99 19.37 15.18
C VAL A 17 -7.37 20.70 14.78
N GLU A 18 -6.21 21.05 15.35
CA GLU A 18 -5.49 22.26 14.94
C GLU A 18 -5.04 22.18 13.47
N ASP A 19 -5.08 23.31 12.79
CA ASP A 19 -4.54 23.40 11.42
C ASP A 19 -3.02 23.22 11.46
N PRO A 20 -2.44 22.49 10.48
CA PRO A 20 -1.00 22.35 10.37
C PRO A 20 -0.34 23.70 10.05
N LYS A 21 0.92 23.87 10.47
CA LYS A 21 1.72 25.08 10.26
C LYS A 21 3.05 24.71 9.61
N ILE A 22 3.65 25.65 8.88
CA ILE A 22 5.05 25.57 8.48
C ILE A 22 5.92 25.50 9.73
N ILE A 23 6.72 24.45 9.86
CA ILE A 23 7.65 24.23 10.98
C ILE A 23 9.09 24.47 10.52
N LYS A 24 9.42 24.01 9.32
CA LYS A 24 10.74 24.20 8.69
C LYS A 24 10.59 24.98 7.41
N ASP A 25 11.68 25.62 7.00
CA ASP A 25 11.72 26.48 5.83
C ASP A 25 11.50 25.72 4.49
N ASP A 26 11.64 24.41 4.50
CA ASP A 26 11.40 23.51 3.37
C ASP A 26 10.06 22.74 3.45
N ASP A 27 9.16 23.13 4.35
CA ASP A 27 7.80 22.58 4.45
C ASP A 27 6.83 23.27 3.47
N ILE A 28 5.75 22.56 3.12
CA ILE A 28 4.54 23.17 2.53
C ILE A 28 3.30 22.76 3.32
N ILE A 29 2.24 23.54 3.17
CA ILE A 29 0.88 23.16 3.55
C ILE A 29 0.09 22.88 2.28
N VAL A 30 -0.51 21.72 2.21
CA VAL A 30 -1.39 21.29 1.13
C VAL A 30 -2.83 21.34 1.60
N LYS A 31 -3.70 22.04 0.85
CA LYS A 31 -5.15 21.88 0.98
C LYS A 31 -5.54 20.60 0.26
N VAL A 32 -5.99 19.62 1.01
CA VAL A 32 -6.34 18.29 0.48
C VAL A 32 -7.59 18.40 -0.40
N THR A 33 -7.54 17.81 -1.58
CA THR A 33 -8.68 17.71 -2.50
C THR A 33 -9.21 16.29 -2.62
N SER A 34 -8.34 15.31 -2.38
CA SER A 34 -8.68 13.88 -2.35
C SER A 34 -7.69 13.11 -1.49
N THR A 35 -8.22 12.17 -0.73
CA THR A 35 -7.44 11.18 0.02
C THR A 35 -8.12 9.83 -0.06
N ALA A 36 -7.45 8.75 0.31
CA ALA A 36 -8.04 7.42 0.25
C ALA A 36 -7.71 6.59 1.49
N ILE A 37 -8.49 5.53 1.71
CA ILE A 37 -8.23 4.53 2.75
C ILE A 37 -7.40 3.39 2.14
N CYS A 38 -6.27 3.07 2.78
CA CYS A 38 -5.40 1.96 2.45
C CYS A 38 -5.64 0.75 3.38
N GLY A 39 -5.31 -0.46 2.91
CA GLY A 39 -5.31 -1.66 3.76
C GLY A 39 -4.39 -1.51 4.97
N SER A 40 -3.27 -0.81 4.83
CA SER A 40 -2.34 -0.57 5.92
C SER A 40 -2.86 0.38 7.01
N ASP A 41 -3.86 1.23 6.74
CA ASP A 41 -4.56 2.00 7.78
C ASP A 41 -5.30 1.06 8.74
N LEU A 42 -5.79 -0.10 8.25
CA LEU A 42 -6.44 -1.10 9.09
C LEU A 42 -5.48 -1.73 10.09
N HIS A 43 -4.19 -1.88 9.76
CA HIS A 43 -3.18 -2.38 10.70
C HIS A 43 -3.07 -1.47 11.95
N LEU A 44 -3.22 -0.15 11.75
CA LEU A 44 -3.22 0.83 12.83
C LEU A 44 -4.43 0.66 13.74
N ILE A 45 -5.63 0.64 13.15
CA ILE A 45 -6.87 0.53 13.94
C ILE A 45 -7.04 -0.86 14.57
N HIS A 46 -6.46 -1.91 13.98
CA HIS A 46 -6.43 -3.25 14.59
C HIS A 46 -5.36 -3.40 15.68
N GLY A 47 -4.56 -2.35 15.95
CA GLY A 47 -3.52 -2.36 16.99
C GLY A 47 -2.31 -3.22 16.67
N MET A 48 -2.08 -3.54 15.39
CA MET A 48 -0.93 -4.34 14.94
C MET A 48 0.36 -3.51 14.91
N ILE A 49 0.25 -2.19 14.77
CA ILE A 49 1.38 -1.25 14.76
C ILE A 49 1.49 -0.55 16.13
N PRO A 50 2.68 -0.55 16.75
CA PRO A 50 2.88 0.07 18.05
C PRO A 50 2.92 1.61 17.99
N ASN A 51 2.83 2.24 19.16
CA ASN A 51 3.02 3.68 19.37
C ASN A 51 2.00 4.56 18.61
N MET A 52 0.76 4.09 18.52
CA MET A 52 -0.34 4.85 17.92
C MET A 52 -1.05 5.71 19.01
N PRO A 53 -0.85 7.04 19.03
CA PRO A 53 -1.48 7.90 20.03
C PRO A 53 -2.94 8.18 19.67
N TYR A 54 -3.77 8.40 20.70
CA TYR A 54 -5.13 8.88 20.51
C TYR A 54 -5.12 10.26 19.83
N GLY A 55 -6.02 10.46 18.89
CA GLY A 55 -6.15 11.71 18.16
C GLY A 55 -5.18 11.90 17.02
N PHE A 56 -4.33 10.92 16.72
CA PHE A 56 -3.41 10.94 15.60
C PHE A 56 -4.18 10.96 14.25
N VAL A 57 -3.84 11.88 13.37
CA VAL A 57 -4.49 12.02 12.06
C VAL A 57 -4.01 10.92 11.12
N LEU A 58 -4.96 10.17 10.56
CA LEU A 58 -4.69 9.03 9.68
C LEU A 58 -4.50 9.45 8.21
N GLY A 59 -4.04 8.49 7.40
CA GLY A 59 -4.03 8.55 5.94
C GLY A 59 -2.70 8.94 5.32
N HIS A 60 -2.28 8.17 4.33
CA HIS A 60 -1.01 8.35 3.62
C HIS A 60 -1.18 8.38 2.09
N GLU A 61 -2.39 8.27 1.59
CA GLU A 61 -2.72 8.47 0.17
C GLU A 61 -3.36 9.84 -0.01
N THR A 62 -2.59 10.87 -0.34
CA THR A 62 -3.07 12.25 -0.29
C THR A 62 -2.62 13.07 -1.47
N MET A 63 -3.54 13.84 -2.02
CA MET A 63 -3.25 14.88 -2.99
C MET A 63 -4.03 16.16 -2.70
N GLY A 64 -3.58 17.24 -3.28
CA GLY A 64 -4.26 18.53 -3.10
C GLY A 64 -3.56 19.69 -3.79
N THR A 65 -3.88 20.89 -3.34
CA THR A 65 -3.30 22.13 -3.86
C THR A 65 -2.40 22.77 -2.81
N VAL A 66 -1.22 23.19 -3.18
CA VAL A 66 -0.27 23.91 -2.31
C VAL A 66 -0.91 25.22 -1.86
N LEU A 67 -1.12 25.38 -0.57
CA LEU A 67 -1.71 26.57 0.05
C LEU A 67 -0.64 27.57 0.51
N GLU A 68 0.45 27.04 1.10
CA GLU A 68 1.54 27.83 1.68
C GLU A 68 2.86 27.09 1.48
N THR A 69 3.96 27.86 1.32
CA THR A 69 5.33 27.31 1.18
C THR A 69 6.25 27.99 2.18
N GLY A 70 7.16 27.21 2.75
CA GLY A 70 8.32 27.76 3.45
C GLY A 70 9.26 28.51 2.48
N LYS A 71 10.15 29.33 3.01
CA LYS A 71 10.99 30.23 2.22
C LYS A 71 12.05 29.52 1.35
N ASP A 72 12.44 28.30 1.74
CA ASP A 72 13.45 27.50 1.04
C ASP A 72 12.83 26.48 0.07
N VAL A 73 11.50 26.52 -0.14
CA VAL A 73 10.81 25.71 -1.12
C VAL A 73 10.96 26.32 -2.51
N HIS A 74 11.43 25.51 -3.46
CA HIS A 74 11.66 25.92 -4.85
C HIS A 74 11.08 24.95 -5.90
N LYS A 75 10.74 23.71 -5.51
CA LYS A 75 10.18 22.70 -6.43
C LYS A 75 8.73 22.98 -6.78
N VAL A 76 7.96 23.48 -5.83
CA VAL A 76 6.53 23.75 -5.96
C VAL A 76 6.20 25.15 -5.45
N LYS A 77 5.07 25.69 -5.87
CA LYS A 77 4.58 27.01 -5.46
C LYS A 77 3.11 26.97 -5.08
N LYS A 78 2.64 27.98 -4.37
CA LYS A 78 1.22 28.15 -4.06
C LYS A 78 0.36 28.08 -5.33
N GLY A 79 -0.68 27.23 -5.27
CA GLY A 79 -1.62 26.96 -6.35
C GLY A 79 -1.28 25.71 -7.17
N ASP A 80 -0.08 25.15 -7.06
CA ASP A 80 0.26 23.90 -7.75
C ASP A 80 -0.57 22.74 -7.19
N ARG A 81 -1.11 21.92 -8.09
CA ARG A 81 -1.72 20.64 -7.71
C ARG A 81 -0.63 19.57 -7.55
N VAL A 82 -0.63 18.89 -6.43
CA VAL A 82 0.41 17.91 -6.10
C VAL A 82 -0.16 16.62 -5.53
N ILE A 83 0.47 15.50 -5.88
CA ILE A 83 0.38 14.26 -5.11
C ILE A 83 1.52 14.24 -4.09
N VAL A 84 1.29 13.59 -2.95
CA VAL A 84 2.26 13.43 -1.88
C VAL A 84 2.51 11.93 -1.66
N PRO A 85 3.66 11.38 -2.13
CA PRO A 85 4.01 9.99 -1.89
C PRO A 85 4.07 9.66 -0.39
N PHE A 86 3.61 8.48 -0.01
CA PHE A 86 3.46 8.07 1.38
C PHE A 86 4.75 8.11 2.22
N PRO A 87 5.96 7.77 1.68
CA PRO A 87 7.19 7.87 2.43
C PRO A 87 7.66 9.32 2.54
N VAL A 88 8.09 9.72 3.71
CA VAL A 88 8.78 10.99 3.91
C VAL A 88 10.27 10.82 3.62
N SER A 89 10.83 11.63 2.72
CA SER A 89 12.21 11.43 2.24
C SER A 89 12.94 12.76 2.12
N CYS A 90 14.19 12.81 2.63
CA CYS A 90 14.99 14.03 2.63
C CYS A 90 15.72 14.32 1.31
N GLY A 91 15.94 13.31 0.47
CA GLY A 91 16.60 13.43 -0.83
C GLY A 91 18.14 13.42 -0.81
N HIS A 92 18.80 13.45 0.36
CA HIS A 92 20.26 13.61 0.46
C HIS A 92 20.96 12.68 1.46
N CYS A 93 20.24 11.77 2.12
CA CYS A 93 20.88 10.71 2.87
C CYS A 93 21.29 9.55 1.95
N TRP A 94 22.16 8.69 2.44
CA TRP A 94 22.66 7.55 1.64
C TRP A 94 21.53 6.74 1.01
N TYR A 95 20.46 6.46 1.75
CA TYR A 95 19.32 5.68 1.26
C TYR A 95 18.58 6.39 0.13
N CYS A 96 18.30 7.68 0.28
CA CYS A 96 17.63 8.46 -0.76
C CYS A 96 18.47 8.54 -2.05
N GLU A 97 19.79 8.76 -1.92
CA GLU A 97 20.73 8.82 -3.06
C GLU A 97 20.89 7.47 -3.79
N HIS A 98 20.51 6.36 -3.13
CA HIS A 98 20.55 5.02 -3.70
C HIS A 98 19.16 4.46 -4.08
N GLY A 99 18.15 5.32 -4.20
CA GLY A 99 16.80 4.93 -4.61
C GLY A 99 15.97 4.21 -3.52
N LEU A 100 16.49 4.12 -2.30
CA LEU A 100 15.82 3.48 -1.17
C LEU A 100 14.99 4.50 -0.35
N TRP A 101 14.15 5.25 -1.04
CA TRP A 101 13.39 6.39 -0.50
C TRP A 101 12.59 6.06 0.77
N SER A 102 12.02 4.86 0.86
CA SER A 102 11.26 4.39 2.03
C SER A 102 12.11 4.09 3.27
N GLN A 103 13.45 4.19 3.15
CA GLN A 103 14.41 3.92 4.23
C GLN A 103 15.17 5.18 4.66
N CYS A 104 14.60 6.37 4.47
CA CYS A 104 15.26 7.63 4.76
C CYS A 104 15.57 7.82 6.25
N ASP A 105 16.86 7.90 6.61
CA ASP A 105 17.33 8.11 8.00
C ASP A 105 16.84 9.43 8.60
N ASN A 106 16.84 10.52 7.78
CA ASN A 106 16.52 11.85 8.26
C ASN A 106 15.02 12.06 8.51
N SER A 107 14.17 11.21 7.93
CA SER A 107 12.71 11.28 8.15
C SER A 107 12.28 10.65 9.47
N ASN A 108 13.09 9.74 10.03
CA ASN A 108 12.81 9.11 11.33
C ASN A 108 14.11 8.86 12.10
N PRO A 109 14.77 9.90 12.59
CA PRO A 109 16.10 9.79 13.17
C PRO A 109 16.20 8.97 14.46
N ASN A 110 15.05 8.67 15.09
CA ASN A 110 14.99 7.85 16.31
C ASN A 110 14.48 6.42 16.04
N GLY A 111 14.25 6.05 14.77
CA GLY A 111 13.72 4.75 14.36
C GLY A 111 14.63 4.04 13.38
N GLU A 112 14.37 2.74 13.17
CA GLU A 112 15.08 1.89 12.21
C GLU A 112 14.43 1.88 10.82
N VAL A 113 13.26 2.53 10.67
CA VAL A 113 12.48 2.59 9.44
C VAL A 113 12.20 4.03 9.06
N GLY A 114 12.08 4.32 7.77
CA GLY A 114 11.79 5.67 7.27
C GLY A 114 10.43 6.20 7.73
N GLY A 115 10.26 7.53 7.63
CA GLY A 115 9.01 8.21 8.00
C GLY A 115 7.88 7.91 7.01
N ILE A 116 6.66 7.80 7.54
CA ILE A 116 5.43 7.60 6.76
C ILE A 116 4.35 8.55 7.29
N PHE A 117 3.63 9.21 6.39
CA PHE A 117 2.47 10.01 6.77
C PHE A 117 1.37 9.16 7.39
N GLY A 118 0.71 9.67 8.42
CA GLY A 118 -0.47 9.03 9.01
C GLY A 118 -0.27 7.62 9.54
N TYR A 119 0.97 7.24 9.96
CA TYR A 119 1.31 5.83 10.24
C TYR A 119 1.98 5.57 11.59
N SER A 120 1.71 6.30 12.62
CA SER A 120 2.20 6.15 14.00
C SER A 120 3.56 6.79 14.30
N ASN A 121 3.84 6.95 15.60
CA ASN A 121 5.12 7.49 16.09
C ASN A 121 6.32 6.57 15.78
N THR A 122 6.09 5.28 15.52
CA THR A 122 7.15 4.36 15.11
C THR A 122 7.73 4.74 13.75
N PHE A 123 6.95 5.40 12.91
CA PHE A 123 7.32 5.85 11.56
C PHE A 123 7.47 7.37 11.47
N GLY A 124 8.03 7.99 12.50
CA GLY A 124 8.37 9.41 12.53
C GLY A 124 7.26 10.34 13.04
N GLY A 125 6.04 9.85 13.27
CA GLY A 125 4.95 10.62 13.89
C GLY A 125 4.41 11.76 13.02
N TYR A 126 4.42 11.62 11.71
CA TYR A 126 3.84 12.59 10.78
C TYR A 126 2.33 12.41 10.70
N ASP A 127 1.58 13.49 10.95
CA ASP A 127 0.14 13.49 10.71
C ASP A 127 -0.19 13.12 9.27
N GLY A 128 -1.32 12.46 9.09
CA GLY A 128 -1.80 12.01 7.79
C GLY A 128 -2.67 13.03 7.06
N GLY A 129 -3.04 12.69 5.85
CA GLY A 129 -3.83 13.53 4.96
C GLY A 129 -5.29 13.13 4.81
N GLN A 130 -5.83 12.27 5.68
CA GLN A 130 -7.29 12.13 5.79
C GLN A 130 -7.84 13.31 6.62
N ALA A 131 -7.60 14.52 6.11
CA ALA A 131 -7.86 15.80 6.72
C ALA A 131 -8.07 16.89 5.64
N GLU A 132 -8.52 18.08 6.05
CA GLU A 132 -8.66 19.23 5.13
C GLU A 132 -7.31 19.81 4.69
N PHE A 133 -6.28 19.69 5.55
CA PHE A 133 -4.93 20.20 5.28
C PHE A 133 -3.87 19.20 5.73
N LEU A 134 -2.73 19.19 5.02
CA LEU A 134 -1.57 18.36 5.34
C LEU A 134 -0.29 19.23 5.32
N ARG A 135 0.53 19.13 6.36
CA ARG A 135 1.92 19.64 6.31
C ARG A 135 2.82 18.59 5.68
N VAL A 136 3.57 18.98 4.67
CA VAL A 136 4.51 18.13 3.97
C VAL A 136 5.94 18.64 4.18
N PRO A 137 6.79 17.95 4.94
CA PRO A 137 8.20 18.28 5.08
C PRO A 137 8.98 17.85 3.85
N TYR A 138 10.21 18.40 3.70
CA TYR A 138 11.08 18.10 2.55
C TYR A 138 10.39 18.33 1.19
N ALA A 139 9.67 19.42 1.07
CA ALA A 139 8.80 19.70 -0.08
C ALA A 139 9.55 19.86 -1.41
N ASN A 140 10.87 20.02 -1.37
CA ASN A 140 11.72 19.99 -2.56
C ASN A 140 11.97 18.55 -3.08
N VAL A 141 11.49 17.52 -2.38
CA VAL A 141 11.67 16.10 -2.73
C VAL A 141 10.34 15.42 -2.95
N GLY A 142 9.51 15.32 -1.92
CA GLY A 142 8.31 14.50 -1.88
C GLY A 142 7.25 14.84 -2.93
N PRO A 143 6.66 16.03 -2.91
CA PRO A 143 5.53 16.36 -3.77
C PRO A 143 5.86 16.27 -5.26
N THR A 144 4.93 15.73 -6.05
CA THR A 144 5.01 15.75 -7.52
C THR A 144 3.84 16.53 -8.09
N ILE A 145 4.15 17.49 -9.00
CA ILE A 145 3.15 18.32 -9.65
C ILE A 145 2.32 17.47 -10.62
N VAL A 146 1.01 17.61 -10.53
CA VAL A 146 0.05 16.90 -11.36
C VAL A 146 -0.33 17.76 -12.57
N PRO A 147 -0.35 17.19 -13.79
CA PRO A 147 -0.88 17.87 -14.97
C PRO A 147 -2.34 18.29 -14.83
N GLU A 148 -2.69 19.43 -15.41
CA GLU A 148 -4.05 19.99 -15.31
C GLU A 148 -5.10 19.15 -16.03
N ASP A 149 -4.71 18.40 -17.06
CA ASP A 149 -5.56 17.54 -17.87
C ASP A 149 -5.90 16.20 -17.21
N LEU A 150 -5.26 15.86 -16.07
CA LEU A 150 -5.57 14.66 -15.30
C LEU A 150 -6.46 14.98 -14.08
N THR A 151 -7.47 14.16 -13.86
CA THR A 151 -8.33 14.26 -12.68
C THR A 151 -7.62 13.76 -11.42
N ASP A 152 -8.10 14.17 -10.25
CA ASP A 152 -7.59 13.69 -8.97
C ASP A 152 -7.64 12.16 -8.87
N GLU A 153 -8.72 11.53 -9.32
CA GLU A 153 -8.91 10.09 -9.26
C GLU A 153 -7.91 9.30 -10.12
N GLN A 154 -7.47 9.88 -11.26
CA GLN A 154 -6.49 9.23 -12.12
C GLN A 154 -5.09 9.19 -11.49
N VAL A 155 -4.77 10.14 -10.60
CA VAL A 155 -3.42 10.31 -10.08
C VAL A 155 -3.28 10.06 -8.58
N LEU A 156 -4.37 10.07 -7.81
CA LEU A 156 -4.33 9.90 -6.36
C LEU A 156 -3.51 8.68 -5.94
N PHE A 157 -3.69 7.57 -6.62
CA PHE A 157 -3.03 6.31 -6.25
C PHE A 157 -1.53 6.25 -6.55
N LEU A 158 -0.97 7.27 -7.25
CA LEU A 158 0.48 7.47 -7.38
C LEU A 158 1.14 7.76 -6.02
N THR A 159 0.35 8.12 -5.03
CA THR A 159 0.82 8.38 -3.67
C THR A 159 1.28 7.12 -2.94
N ASP A 160 0.70 5.94 -3.29
CA ASP A 160 0.99 4.67 -2.62
C ASP A 160 0.75 3.45 -3.53
N ILE A 161 -0.53 3.05 -3.71
CA ILE A 161 -0.86 1.69 -4.19
C ILE A 161 -0.48 1.44 -5.66
N LEU A 162 -0.38 2.46 -6.49
CA LEU A 162 0.14 2.32 -7.86
C LEU A 162 1.64 2.01 -7.87
N PRO A 163 2.52 2.83 -7.24
CA PRO A 163 3.93 2.50 -7.07
C PRO A 163 4.13 1.15 -6.37
N THR A 164 3.37 0.87 -5.31
CA THR A 164 3.51 -0.35 -4.51
C THR A 164 3.19 -1.61 -5.31
N SER A 165 2.10 -1.60 -6.08
CA SER A 165 1.74 -2.73 -6.95
C SER A 165 2.69 -2.91 -8.14
N TYR A 166 3.15 -1.82 -8.74
CA TYR A 166 4.15 -1.84 -9.81
C TYR A 166 5.49 -2.38 -9.31
N TRP A 167 5.96 -1.85 -8.17
CA TRP A 167 7.18 -2.33 -7.51
C TRP A 167 7.11 -3.83 -7.18
N GLY A 168 5.96 -4.33 -6.75
CA GLY A 168 5.77 -5.75 -6.48
C GLY A 168 6.05 -6.63 -7.70
N VAL A 169 5.64 -6.18 -8.88
CA VAL A 169 5.88 -6.85 -10.17
C VAL A 169 7.34 -6.73 -10.59
N GLU A 170 7.94 -5.53 -10.50
CA GLU A 170 9.37 -5.29 -10.78
C GLU A 170 10.26 -6.10 -9.84
N ASN A 171 9.97 -6.05 -8.54
CA ASN A 171 10.69 -6.77 -7.51
C ASN A 171 10.58 -8.29 -7.71
N GLY A 172 9.41 -8.78 -8.12
CA GLY A 172 9.20 -10.17 -8.53
C GLY A 172 10.00 -10.57 -9.77
N GLY A 173 10.41 -9.61 -10.58
CA GLY A 173 11.12 -9.85 -11.84
C GLY A 173 10.20 -10.43 -12.91
N VAL A 174 8.92 -10.06 -12.92
CA VAL A 174 7.94 -10.55 -13.91
C VAL A 174 8.34 -10.13 -15.31
N LYS A 175 8.30 -11.08 -16.22
CA LYS A 175 8.65 -10.92 -17.63
C LYS A 175 7.66 -11.65 -18.53
N LYS A 176 7.78 -11.39 -19.82
CA LYS A 176 6.99 -12.05 -20.84
C LYS A 176 7.14 -13.57 -20.75
N GLY A 177 6.02 -14.27 -20.77
CA GLY A 177 5.94 -15.73 -20.73
C GLY A 177 5.77 -16.32 -19.34
N ASP A 178 5.91 -15.53 -18.26
CA ASP A 178 5.80 -16.01 -16.89
C ASP A 178 4.36 -16.39 -16.52
N THR A 179 4.23 -17.39 -15.65
CA THR A 179 3.03 -17.62 -14.85
C THR A 179 3.18 -16.89 -13.52
N VAL A 180 2.27 -15.97 -13.25
CA VAL A 180 2.28 -15.14 -12.05
C VAL A 180 1.08 -15.46 -11.17
N VAL A 181 1.31 -15.67 -9.88
CA VAL A 181 0.25 -15.80 -8.86
C VAL A 181 0.24 -14.55 -8.00
N VAL A 182 -0.93 -13.95 -7.84
CA VAL A 182 -1.14 -12.80 -6.96
C VAL A 182 -2.03 -13.23 -5.80
N LEU A 183 -1.49 -13.18 -4.59
CA LEU A 183 -2.22 -13.48 -3.37
C LEU A 183 -2.86 -12.22 -2.82
N GLY A 184 -4.18 -12.25 -2.64
CA GLY A 184 -5.00 -11.12 -2.25
C GLY A 184 -5.46 -10.27 -3.45
N CYS A 185 -6.76 -10.08 -3.59
CA CYS A 185 -7.40 -9.25 -4.61
C CYS A 185 -7.98 -7.94 -3.99
N GLY A 186 -7.29 -7.40 -2.98
CA GLY A 186 -7.51 -6.04 -2.51
C GLY A 186 -7.01 -5.01 -3.55
N PRO A 187 -7.07 -3.69 -3.25
CA PRO A 187 -6.66 -2.65 -4.19
C PRO A 187 -5.27 -2.87 -4.80
N VAL A 188 -4.27 -3.16 -3.95
CA VAL A 188 -2.89 -3.44 -4.40
C VAL A 188 -2.84 -4.68 -5.30
N GLY A 189 -3.50 -5.79 -4.89
CA GLY A 189 -3.48 -7.04 -5.67
C GLY A 189 -4.16 -6.89 -7.02
N LEU A 190 -5.28 -6.18 -7.12
CA LEU A 190 -5.97 -5.91 -8.39
C LEU A 190 -5.08 -5.11 -9.34
N LEU A 191 -4.39 -4.09 -8.84
CA LEU A 191 -3.43 -3.32 -9.64
C LEU A 191 -2.20 -4.16 -10.01
N THR A 192 -1.70 -5.02 -9.11
CA THR A 192 -0.62 -5.97 -9.39
C THR A 192 -0.96 -6.92 -10.54
N ILE A 193 -2.20 -7.41 -10.61
CA ILE A 193 -2.69 -8.24 -11.71
C ILE A 193 -2.62 -7.47 -13.04
N LYS A 194 -3.07 -6.21 -13.07
CA LYS A 194 -2.99 -5.34 -14.26
C LYS A 194 -1.53 -5.12 -14.69
N TRP A 195 -0.64 -4.83 -13.74
CA TRP A 195 0.79 -4.65 -14.02
C TRP A 195 1.46 -5.92 -14.55
N ALA A 196 1.17 -7.08 -13.96
CA ALA A 196 1.72 -8.36 -14.42
C ALA A 196 1.29 -8.66 -15.87
N ALA A 197 0.02 -8.41 -16.20
CA ALA A 197 -0.48 -8.55 -17.57
C ALA A 197 0.21 -7.56 -18.54
N LEU A 198 0.37 -6.29 -18.14
CA LEU A 198 1.06 -5.26 -18.94
C LEU A 198 2.54 -5.62 -19.20
N LYS A 199 3.22 -6.26 -18.23
CA LYS A 199 4.59 -6.77 -18.38
C LYS A 199 4.68 -8.02 -19.29
N GLY A 200 3.55 -8.56 -19.70
CA GLY A 200 3.47 -9.67 -20.64
C GLY A 200 3.53 -11.05 -20.00
N ALA A 201 3.10 -11.19 -18.75
CA ALA A 201 2.87 -12.50 -18.17
C ALA A 201 1.86 -13.28 -19.04
N ASP A 202 2.18 -14.54 -19.35
CA ASP A 202 1.30 -15.39 -20.17
C ASP A 202 0.06 -15.82 -19.39
N ARG A 203 0.22 -15.96 -18.08
CA ARG A 203 -0.86 -16.36 -17.19
C ARG A 203 -0.77 -15.64 -15.86
N VAL A 204 -1.87 -15.00 -15.46
CA VAL A 204 -2.00 -14.42 -14.12
C VAL A 204 -3.09 -15.16 -13.37
N ILE A 205 -2.82 -15.60 -12.15
CA ILE A 205 -3.76 -16.29 -11.25
C ILE A 205 -3.96 -15.43 -10.02
N ALA A 206 -5.20 -15.03 -9.79
CA ALA A 206 -5.63 -14.24 -8.64
C ALA A 206 -6.19 -15.14 -7.55
N VAL A 207 -5.71 -15.00 -6.33
CA VAL A 207 -6.12 -15.83 -5.18
C VAL A 207 -6.72 -14.94 -4.10
N ASP A 208 -7.97 -15.19 -3.74
CA ASP A 208 -8.69 -14.51 -2.65
C ASP A 208 -9.81 -15.44 -2.15
N TYR A 209 -10.60 -15.03 -1.16
CA TYR A 209 -11.82 -15.72 -0.75
C TYR A 209 -13.08 -14.86 -0.98
N ILE A 210 -12.92 -13.61 -1.37
CA ILE A 210 -14.00 -12.66 -1.54
C ILE A 210 -14.45 -12.66 -2.99
N ASN A 211 -15.61 -13.21 -3.26
CA ASN A 211 -16.09 -13.44 -4.62
C ASN A 211 -16.13 -12.19 -5.49
N TYR A 212 -16.64 -11.04 -4.99
CA TYR A 212 -16.70 -9.83 -5.81
C TYR A 212 -15.31 -9.29 -6.21
N ARG A 213 -14.28 -9.54 -5.39
CA ARG A 213 -12.88 -9.19 -5.70
C ARG A 213 -12.30 -10.13 -6.75
N LEU A 214 -12.57 -11.43 -6.63
CA LEU A 214 -12.20 -12.43 -7.65
C LEU A 214 -12.87 -12.12 -9.00
N GLU A 215 -14.16 -11.80 -9.01
CA GLU A 215 -14.84 -11.40 -10.23
C GLU A 215 -14.28 -10.09 -10.82
N HIS A 216 -13.78 -9.18 -9.99
CA HIS A 216 -13.07 -7.99 -10.47
C HIS A 216 -11.73 -8.37 -11.11
N ALA A 217 -10.93 -9.23 -10.48
CA ALA A 217 -9.68 -9.74 -11.05
C ALA A 217 -9.89 -10.47 -12.39
N LYS A 218 -10.98 -11.20 -12.52
CA LYS A 218 -11.36 -11.90 -13.76
C LYS A 218 -11.61 -10.94 -14.93
N LYS A 219 -12.10 -9.72 -14.67
CA LYS A 219 -12.24 -8.68 -15.71
C LYS A 219 -10.91 -8.27 -16.33
N TYR A 220 -9.81 -8.44 -15.60
CA TYR A 220 -8.44 -8.18 -16.08
C TYR A 220 -7.83 -9.39 -16.80
N GLY A 221 -8.61 -10.45 -17.03
CA GLY A 221 -8.15 -11.67 -17.70
C GLY A 221 -7.43 -12.65 -16.77
N ALA A 222 -7.41 -12.43 -15.46
CA ALA A 222 -6.82 -13.39 -14.53
C ALA A 222 -7.67 -14.66 -14.36
N GLY A 223 -7.01 -15.81 -14.26
CA GLY A 223 -7.62 -17.00 -13.69
C GLY A 223 -7.87 -16.76 -12.19
N ILE A 224 -8.98 -17.24 -11.66
CA ILE A 224 -9.33 -17.03 -10.26
C ILE A 224 -9.29 -18.33 -9.46
N VAL A 225 -8.82 -18.23 -8.23
CA VAL A 225 -8.80 -19.32 -7.25
C VAL A 225 -9.36 -18.79 -5.93
N ASN A 226 -10.50 -19.32 -5.51
CA ASN A 226 -11.00 -19.10 -4.15
C ASN A 226 -10.29 -20.10 -3.22
N PHE A 227 -9.50 -19.59 -2.28
CA PHE A 227 -8.74 -20.47 -1.41
C PHE A 227 -9.62 -21.24 -0.38
N GLU A 228 -10.88 -20.84 -0.18
CA GLU A 228 -11.83 -21.61 0.65
C GLU A 228 -12.39 -22.83 -0.05
N ASP A 229 -12.24 -22.94 -1.38
CA ASP A 229 -12.70 -24.09 -2.15
C ASP A 229 -11.68 -25.26 -2.16
N HIS A 230 -10.50 -25.08 -1.54
CA HIS A 230 -9.40 -26.04 -1.58
C HIS A 230 -8.81 -26.29 -0.19
N ASP A 231 -8.65 -27.54 0.20
CA ASP A 231 -7.97 -27.91 1.45
C ASP A 231 -6.50 -27.47 1.47
N ASN A 232 -5.86 -27.46 0.30
CA ASN A 232 -4.49 -26.98 0.11
C ASN A 232 -4.39 -26.18 -1.19
N THR A 233 -4.58 -24.89 -1.08
CA THR A 233 -4.57 -23.95 -2.22
C THR A 233 -3.22 -23.90 -2.93
N GLY A 234 -2.11 -23.95 -2.19
CA GLY A 234 -0.78 -23.89 -2.79
C GLY A 234 -0.47 -25.11 -3.67
N GLU A 235 -0.81 -26.32 -3.21
CA GLU A 235 -0.65 -27.53 -4.02
C GLU A 235 -1.61 -27.54 -5.22
N TYR A 236 -2.84 -27.08 -5.06
CA TYR A 236 -3.76 -26.91 -6.19
C TYR A 236 -3.19 -25.98 -7.26
N ILE A 237 -2.64 -24.81 -6.86
CA ILE A 237 -1.99 -23.88 -7.78
C ILE A 237 -0.80 -24.55 -8.49
N LYS A 238 0.01 -25.30 -7.77
CA LYS A 238 1.14 -26.02 -8.32
C LYS A 238 0.71 -27.07 -9.35
N GLU A 239 -0.38 -27.77 -9.10
CA GLU A 239 -0.97 -28.73 -10.05
C GLU A 239 -1.43 -28.05 -11.33
N ILE A 240 -2.27 -27.01 -11.25
CA ILE A 240 -2.82 -26.30 -12.41
C ILE A 240 -1.79 -25.51 -13.20
N THR A 241 -0.59 -25.29 -12.63
CA THR A 241 0.54 -24.59 -13.27
C THR A 241 1.68 -25.54 -13.67
N ASN A 242 1.46 -26.85 -13.61
CA ASN A 242 2.46 -27.86 -13.97
C ASN A 242 3.80 -27.68 -13.25
N GLY A 243 3.75 -27.55 -11.93
CA GLY A 243 4.95 -27.50 -11.08
C GLY A 243 5.20 -26.18 -10.36
N GLY A 244 4.28 -25.24 -10.44
CA GLY A 244 4.28 -23.97 -9.72
C GLY A 244 4.44 -22.74 -10.62
N ALA A 245 4.20 -21.56 -10.03
CA ALA A 245 4.33 -20.26 -10.71
C ALA A 245 5.79 -19.81 -10.77
N ASP A 246 6.15 -19.06 -11.83
CA ASP A 246 7.46 -18.40 -11.95
C ASP A 246 7.64 -17.34 -10.87
N VAL A 247 6.57 -16.58 -10.64
CA VAL A 247 6.53 -15.51 -9.64
C VAL A 247 5.26 -15.60 -8.81
N VAL A 248 5.39 -15.51 -7.49
CA VAL A 248 4.28 -15.32 -6.57
C VAL A 248 4.41 -13.95 -5.92
N ILE A 249 3.37 -13.14 -5.99
CA ILE A 249 3.36 -11.80 -5.40
C ILE A 249 2.33 -11.78 -4.27
N ASP A 250 2.79 -11.56 -3.05
CA ASP A 250 1.92 -11.44 -1.89
C ASP A 250 1.49 -10.00 -1.66
N CYS A 251 0.19 -9.75 -1.80
CA CYS A 251 -0.46 -8.47 -1.53
C CYS A 251 -1.39 -8.55 -0.30
N VAL A 252 -1.24 -9.58 0.55
CA VAL A 252 -2.03 -9.79 1.77
C VAL A 252 -1.31 -9.30 3.00
N GLY A 253 -0.06 -9.76 3.20
CA GLY A 253 0.70 -9.46 4.40
C GLY A 253 0.12 -10.07 5.67
N MET A 254 0.24 -9.35 6.78
CA MET A 254 -0.19 -9.80 8.10
C MET A 254 -1.70 -9.84 8.31
N ASP A 255 -2.49 -9.25 7.41
CA ASP A 255 -3.96 -9.13 7.54
C ASP A 255 -4.71 -10.32 6.91
N GLY A 256 -4.01 -11.44 6.65
CA GLY A 256 -4.58 -12.68 6.17
C GLY A 256 -5.48 -13.36 7.19
N LYS A 257 -6.20 -14.41 6.75
CA LYS A 257 -7.03 -15.21 7.63
C LYS A 257 -6.17 -15.94 8.67
N MET A 258 -6.43 -15.67 9.94
CA MET A 258 -5.70 -16.25 11.08
C MET A 258 -6.49 -17.42 11.69
N SER A 259 -5.78 -18.46 12.06
CA SER A 259 -6.30 -19.49 12.97
C SER A 259 -6.48 -18.93 14.39
N THR A 260 -7.27 -19.59 15.22
CA THR A 260 -7.46 -19.18 16.62
C THR A 260 -6.13 -19.11 17.38
N PHE A 261 -5.19 -20.01 17.07
CA PHE A 261 -3.87 -20.04 17.69
C PHE A 261 -3.02 -18.84 17.27
N GLU A 262 -2.98 -18.51 15.97
CA GLU A 262 -2.28 -17.34 15.47
C GLU A 262 -2.86 -16.02 16.03
N MET A 263 -4.17 -15.96 16.23
CA MET A 263 -4.80 -14.80 16.87
C MET A 263 -4.29 -14.59 18.30
N VAL A 264 -4.16 -15.67 19.08
CA VAL A 264 -3.64 -15.61 20.45
C VAL A 264 -2.15 -15.22 20.45
N GLU A 265 -1.33 -15.81 19.59
CA GLU A 265 0.10 -15.45 19.45
C GLU A 265 0.27 -13.98 19.03
N THR A 266 -0.56 -13.49 18.12
CA THR A 266 -0.54 -12.10 17.66
C THR A 266 -0.93 -11.13 18.78
N LEU A 267 -1.97 -11.44 19.55
CA LEU A 267 -2.38 -10.65 20.73
C LEU A 267 -1.28 -10.60 21.80
N LEU A 268 -0.52 -11.70 21.98
CA LEU A 268 0.61 -11.76 22.90
C LEU A 268 1.90 -11.16 22.31
N LYS A 269 1.86 -10.60 21.08
CA LYS A 269 3.02 -10.04 20.35
C LYS A 269 4.14 -11.07 20.11
N MET A 270 3.79 -12.36 20.07
CA MET A 270 4.71 -13.45 19.74
C MET A 270 4.76 -13.74 18.25
N GLN A 271 3.72 -13.34 17.51
CA GLN A 271 3.54 -13.47 16.07
C GLN A 271 3.17 -12.13 15.45
N GLY A 272 3.67 -11.85 14.23
CA GLY A 272 3.46 -10.57 13.53
C GLY A 272 2.16 -10.50 12.71
N GLY A 273 1.34 -11.53 12.71
CA GLY A 273 0.10 -11.63 11.92
C GLY A 273 -0.09 -13.00 11.28
N SER A 274 -0.95 -13.12 10.28
CA SER A 274 -1.23 -14.38 9.58
C SER A 274 -0.03 -14.90 8.79
N LYS A 275 0.10 -16.23 8.72
CA LYS A 275 1.08 -16.94 7.87
C LYS A 275 0.44 -17.50 6.60
N SER A 276 -0.86 -17.41 6.43
CA SER A 276 -1.59 -18.08 5.35
C SER A 276 -1.04 -17.75 3.96
N ALA A 277 -0.73 -16.48 3.69
CA ALA A 277 -0.13 -16.07 2.42
C ALA A 277 1.29 -16.63 2.23
N ILE A 278 2.11 -16.68 3.29
CA ILE A 278 3.46 -17.27 3.25
C ILE A 278 3.37 -18.77 2.91
N GLU A 279 2.45 -19.50 3.53
CA GLU A 279 2.25 -20.94 3.31
C GLU A 279 1.80 -21.22 1.86
N ILE A 280 0.80 -20.48 1.37
CA ILE A 280 0.36 -20.61 -0.03
C ILE A 280 1.51 -20.25 -0.99
N ALA A 281 2.23 -19.14 -0.76
CA ALA A 281 3.35 -18.73 -1.59
C ALA A 281 4.44 -19.79 -1.64
N THR A 282 4.77 -20.38 -0.48
CA THR A 282 5.78 -21.44 -0.37
C THR A 282 5.45 -22.63 -1.24
N GLN A 283 4.19 -23.06 -1.27
CA GLN A 283 3.76 -24.21 -2.06
C GLN A 283 3.57 -23.89 -3.54
N ALA A 284 2.97 -22.72 -3.84
CA ALA A 284 2.61 -22.30 -5.20
C ALA A 284 3.80 -21.95 -6.09
N VAL A 285 4.91 -21.45 -5.52
CA VAL A 285 6.11 -21.09 -6.30
C VAL A 285 6.86 -22.33 -6.80
N ARG A 286 7.30 -22.31 -8.06
CA ARG A 286 8.14 -23.37 -8.61
C ARG A 286 9.57 -23.35 -8.07
N LYS A 287 10.32 -24.44 -8.23
CA LYS A 287 11.77 -24.46 -7.98
C LYS A 287 12.47 -23.40 -8.83
N GLY A 288 13.34 -22.61 -8.20
CA GLY A 288 14.06 -21.51 -8.84
C GLY A 288 13.19 -20.26 -9.11
N GLY A 289 11.92 -20.25 -8.68
CA GLY A 289 11.03 -19.11 -8.82
C GLY A 289 11.28 -18.00 -7.81
N THR A 290 10.49 -16.94 -7.88
CA THR A 290 10.59 -15.77 -7.01
C THR A 290 9.30 -15.56 -6.22
N VAL A 291 9.42 -15.22 -4.93
CA VAL A 291 8.32 -14.70 -4.11
C VAL A 291 8.61 -13.25 -3.79
N SER A 292 7.70 -12.35 -4.19
CA SER A 292 7.74 -10.92 -3.89
C SER A 292 6.71 -10.60 -2.80
N PHE A 293 7.18 -10.21 -1.62
CA PHE A 293 6.33 -9.80 -0.51
C PHE A 293 6.12 -8.29 -0.54
N VAL A 294 4.93 -7.87 -0.90
CA VAL A 294 4.47 -6.48 -0.95
C VAL A 294 3.60 -6.15 0.27
N GLY A 295 2.86 -7.14 0.74
CA GLY A 295 2.08 -7.03 1.96
C GLY A 295 2.94 -6.68 3.17
N VAL A 296 2.37 -5.93 4.11
CA VAL A 296 3.08 -5.52 5.34
C VAL A 296 3.15 -6.69 6.31
N TYR A 297 4.33 -6.91 6.88
CA TYR A 297 4.58 -7.95 7.86
C TYR A 297 5.11 -7.38 9.18
N GLY A 298 4.72 -7.97 10.30
CA GLY A 298 5.28 -7.64 11.62
C GLY A 298 6.70 -8.17 11.79
N ALA A 299 7.36 -7.75 12.87
CA ALA A 299 8.77 -8.03 13.11
C ALA A 299 9.13 -9.50 13.37
N ARG A 300 8.15 -10.35 13.70
CA ARG A 300 8.42 -11.75 14.09
C ARG A 300 7.42 -12.70 13.45
N TYR A 301 7.95 -13.76 12.84
CA TYR A 301 7.17 -14.86 12.29
C TYR A 301 7.76 -16.19 12.74
N ASN A 302 7.00 -16.92 13.57
CA ASN A 302 7.34 -18.27 13.99
C ASN A 302 7.12 -19.25 12.83
N MET A 303 7.93 -20.30 12.77
CA MET A 303 7.80 -21.37 11.77
C MET A 303 7.84 -20.86 10.30
N PHE A 304 8.60 -19.78 10.03
CA PHE A 304 8.83 -19.34 8.66
C PHE A 304 9.51 -20.49 7.86
N PRO A 305 9.00 -20.86 6.67
CA PRO A 305 9.43 -22.07 5.95
C PRO A 305 10.78 -21.89 5.23
N PHE A 306 11.79 -21.41 5.95
CA PHE A 306 13.10 -21.06 5.41
C PHE A 306 13.78 -22.24 4.71
N GLY A 307 13.70 -23.44 5.30
CA GLY A 307 14.30 -24.64 4.72
C GLY A 307 13.68 -25.06 3.40
N ASP A 308 12.36 -24.85 3.23
CA ASP A 308 11.66 -25.11 1.98
C ASP A 308 12.09 -24.15 0.87
N PHE A 309 12.22 -22.89 1.17
CA PHE A 309 12.73 -21.90 0.22
C PHE A 309 14.17 -22.20 -0.19
N PHE A 310 15.03 -22.49 0.79
CA PHE A 310 16.43 -22.84 0.56
C PHE A 310 16.59 -24.07 -0.33
N SER A 311 15.89 -25.16 -0.02
CA SER A 311 16.02 -26.44 -0.73
C SER A 311 15.55 -26.39 -2.18
N ARG A 312 14.72 -25.43 -2.54
CA ARG A 312 14.16 -25.26 -3.89
C ARG A 312 14.76 -24.08 -4.67
N ASN A 313 15.83 -23.44 -4.15
CA ASN A 313 16.46 -22.26 -4.74
C ASN A 313 15.48 -21.10 -4.98
N ILE A 314 14.56 -20.84 -4.05
CA ILE A 314 13.59 -19.76 -4.19
C ILE A 314 14.24 -18.42 -3.87
N THR A 315 14.01 -17.43 -4.71
CA THR A 315 14.37 -16.03 -4.44
C THR A 315 13.27 -15.37 -3.63
N LEU A 316 13.62 -14.81 -2.47
CA LEU A 316 12.70 -13.99 -1.68
C LEU A 316 13.07 -12.53 -1.83
N LYS A 317 12.11 -11.69 -2.16
CA LYS A 317 12.28 -10.25 -2.23
C LYS A 317 11.16 -9.58 -1.43
N MET A 318 11.52 -8.62 -0.59
CA MET A 318 10.58 -7.97 0.32
C MET A 318 11.04 -6.57 0.69
N GLY A 319 10.15 -5.77 1.21
CA GLY A 319 10.46 -4.44 1.71
C GLY A 319 9.27 -3.49 1.60
N GLN A 320 9.53 -2.21 1.84
CA GLN A 320 8.59 -1.13 1.60
C GLN A 320 8.90 -0.46 0.27
N CYS A 321 7.87 -0.20 -0.53
CA CYS A 321 8.01 0.42 -1.84
C CYS A 321 8.73 1.78 -1.73
N PRO A 322 9.81 2.01 -2.49
CA PRO A 322 10.42 3.33 -2.63
C PRO A 322 9.60 4.19 -3.62
N ALA A 323 8.38 4.58 -3.22
CA ALA A 323 7.35 5.13 -4.10
C ALA A 323 7.83 6.26 -5.02
N HIS A 324 8.71 7.13 -4.53
CA HIS A 324 9.27 8.25 -5.31
C HIS A 324 9.91 7.82 -6.63
N GLU A 325 10.54 6.63 -6.66
CA GLU A 325 11.21 6.08 -7.84
C GLU A 325 10.22 5.79 -8.99
N TYR A 326 8.99 5.44 -8.63
CA TYR A 326 7.99 4.95 -9.59
C TYR A 326 6.94 5.97 -9.98
N VAL A 327 6.85 7.12 -9.31
CA VAL A 327 5.82 8.13 -9.58
C VAL A 327 5.88 8.62 -11.04
N GLU A 328 7.02 9.11 -11.49
CA GLU A 328 7.15 9.69 -12.83
C GLU A 328 6.97 8.65 -13.96
N PRO A 329 7.59 7.45 -13.89
CA PRO A 329 7.35 6.41 -14.87
C PRO A 329 5.86 6.04 -15.01
N ILE A 330 5.16 5.86 -13.88
CA ILE A 330 3.75 5.48 -13.88
C ILE A 330 2.88 6.65 -14.35
N LEU A 331 3.14 7.89 -13.92
CA LEU A 331 2.45 9.08 -14.40
C LEU A 331 2.54 9.20 -15.92
N SER A 332 3.69 8.87 -16.51
CA SER A 332 3.85 8.83 -17.96
C SER A 332 2.92 7.82 -18.64
N LEU A 333 2.71 6.63 -18.05
CA LEU A 333 1.79 5.62 -18.57
C LEU A 333 0.33 6.08 -18.48
N ILE A 334 -0.03 6.73 -17.37
CA ILE A 334 -1.37 7.32 -17.19
C ILE A 334 -1.64 8.41 -18.24
N LYS A 335 -0.69 9.34 -18.46
CA LYS A 335 -0.79 10.38 -19.49
C LYS A 335 -1.00 9.83 -20.90
N LYS A 336 -0.40 8.70 -21.21
CA LYS A 336 -0.57 8.02 -22.51
C LYS A 336 -1.84 7.21 -22.62
N GLY A 337 -2.61 7.06 -21.53
CA GLY A 337 -3.77 6.18 -21.47
C GLY A 337 -3.41 4.68 -21.49
N GLU A 338 -2.15 4.34 -21.19
CA GLU A 338 -1.67 2.96 -21.18
C GLU A 338 -2.00 2.24 -19.87
N PHE A 339 -2.32 3.00 -18.81
CA PHE A 339 -2.76 2.46 -17.52
C PHE A 339 -3.83 3.35 -16.88
N ASP A 340 -4.88 2.72 -16.38
CA ASP A 340 -5.95 3.35 -15.60
C ASP A 340 -6.20 2.53 -14.33
N ALA A 341 -6.27 3.22 -13.19
CA ALA A 341 -6.55 2.61 -11.89
C ALA A 341 -7.92 3.02 -11.32
N THR A 342 -8.69 3.84 -12.05
CA THR A 342 -9.95 4.41 -11.52
C THR A 342 -11.04 3.37 -11.35
N ASP A 343 -10.96 2.26 -12.06
CA ASP A 343 -11.94 1.17 -12.03
C ASP A 343 -11.99 0.38 -10.70
N ILE A 344 -10.97 0.52 -9.83
CA ILE A 344 -11.02 -0.05 -8.47
C ILE A 344 -11.80 0.83 -7.48
N ILE A 345 -12.13 2.08 -7.84
CA ILE A 345 -12.84 3.03 -6.97
C ILE A 345 -14.31 2.63 -6.89
N THR A 346 -14.72 2.07 -5.78
CA THR A 346 -16.11 1.66 -5.56
C THR A 346 -16.90 2.70 -4.77
N HIS A 347 -16.25 3.48 -3.92
CA HIS A 347 -16.90 4.43 -3.03
C HIS A 347 -16.22 5.80 -3.07
N ARG A 348 -17.04 6.83 -3.19
CA ARG A 348 -16.65 8.25 -3.12
C ARG A 348 -17.49 8.89 -2.04
N LEU A 349 -16.85 9.28 -0.94
CA LEU A 349 -17.53 9.77 0.26
C LEU A 349 -16.89 11.09 0.71
N ASP A 350 -17.69 11.92 1.37
CA ASP A 350 -17.16 13.09 2.06
C ASP A 350 -16.37 12.67 3.31
N LEU A 351 -15.39 13.47 3.71
CA LEU A 351 -14.55 13.22 4.89
C LEU A 351 -15.39 12.99 6.16
N ASP A 352 -16.53 13.70 6.29
CA ASP A 352 -17.48 13.54 7.39
C ASP A 352 -18.08 12.12 7.49
N LYS A 353 -17.94 11.30 6.48
CA LYS A 353 -18.35 9.89 6.47
C LYS A 353 -17.20 8.92 6.80
N GLY A 354 -16.09 9.43 7.34
CA GLY A 354 -14.89 8.64 7.62
C GLY A 354 -15.13 7.37 8.43
N GLU A 355 -15.92 7.43 9.49
CA GLU A 355 -16.26 6.26 10.32
C GLU A 355 -17.02 5.19 9.51
N HIS A 356 -17.96 5.61 8.69
CA HIS A 356 -18.69 4.71 7.79
C HIS A 356 -17.75 4.12 6.71
N ALA A 357 -16.89 4.95 6.13
CA ALA A 357 -15.92 4.56 5.12
C ALA A 357 -14.96 3.47 5.63
N TYR A 358 -14.40 3.67 6.82
CA TYR A 358 -13.56 2.67 7.48
C TYR A 358 -14.31 1.38 7.77
N ARG A 359 -15.55 1.47 8.26
CA ARG A 359 -16.38 0.30 8.56
C ARG A 359 -16.64 -0.57 7.33
N ILE A 360 -17.08 0.02 6.21
CA ILE A 360 -17.36 -0.75 4.99
C ILE A 360 -16.09 -1.32 4.36
N PHE A 361 -14.97 -0.58 4.44
CA PHE A 361 -13.68 -1.03 3.93
C PHE A 361 -13.12 -2.18 4.77
N ASP A 362 -13.12 -2.07 6.10
CA ASP A 362 -12.66 -3.12 7.03
C ASP A 362 -13.51 -4.39 6.91
N LYS A 363 -14.84 -4.25 6.98
CA LYS A 363 -15.76 -5.39 6.94
C LYS A 363 -16.04 -5.90 5.54
N LYS A 364 -15.50 -5.25 4.51
CA LYS A 364 -15.69 -5.62 3.10
C LYS A 364 -17.17 -5.63 2.70
N GLU A 365 -17.95 -4.71 3.30
CA GLU A 365 -19.37 -4.48 3.00
C GLU A 365 -19.56 -3.73 1.67
N ASP A 366 -20.73 -3.78 1.09
CA ASP A 366 -21.13 -3.07 -0.15
C ASP A 366 -20.21 -3.28 -1.35
N ASN A 367 -19.58 -4.46 -1.44
CA ASN A 367 -18.57 -4.77 -2.45
C ASN A 367 -17.42 -3.74 -2.47
N CYS A 368 -17.04 -3.24 -1.31
CA CYS A 368 -16.03 -2.21 -1.17
C CYS A 368 -14.64 -2.73 -1.56
N ILE A 369 -14.04 -2.11 -2.59
CA ILE A 369 -12.64 -2.33 -3.00
C ILE A 369 -11.79 -1.15 -2.56
N LYS A 370 -12.12 0.07 -3.02
CA LYS A 370 -11.37 1.28 -2.69
C LYS A 370 -12.32 2.43 -2.37
N VAL A 371 -12.00 3.15 -1.29
CA VAL A 371 -12.73 4.34 -0.86
C VAL A 371 -11.87 5.57 -1.09
N ILE A 372 -12.42 6.56 -1.79
CA ILE A 372 -11.88 7.92 -1.85
C ILE A 372 -12.70 8.80 -0.92
N LEU A 373 -12.01 9.67 -0.20
CA LEU A 373 -12.57 10.67 0.70
C LEU A 373 -12.28 12.07 0.16
N LYS A 374 -13.28 12.94 0.23
CA LYS A 374 -13.15 14.36 -0.13
C LYS A 374 -13.37 15.20 1.11
N PRO A 375 -12.38 15.99 1.51
CA PRO A 375 -12.51 16.95 2.61
C PRO A 375 -13.44 18.11 2.31
#